data_e92bb9f61690f442e88a62a95ffbd4a6
#
_entry.id   e92bb9f61690f442e88a62a95ffbd4a6
#
_cell.length_a   1.000
_cell.length_b   1.000
_cell.length_c   1.000
_cell.angle_alpha   90.00
_cell.angle_beta   90.00
_cell.angle_gamma   90.00
#
_symmetry.space_group_name_H-M   'P 1'
#
loop_
_entity.id
_entity.type
_entity.pdbx_description
1 polymer ?
#
loop_
_entity_poly.entity_id
_entity_poly.type
_entity_poly.pdbx_seq_one_letter_code
_entity_poly.pdbx_strand_id
1 'polypeptide(L)'
;MNEIKVEPYIPDEDYDNPAMVVDFYEFTMANCLFLHGFKDTTLVFDMFFRKNPDNQGYSISAGQRKLTRFLLDYHFNEQDIHWLRTKGMSEEFCEYLRTYKWKGDMYALPEGTVCYPHVQMVRIECDLVGAILIETYLLQTMNFHSLIATKATRVTGLNTHTPRSVMEFGTRRAQGESAGNDGAYAAVLGGCIGTANCLAEMKFGAEVKAVGTVAHSFIEFFPTEFDAFKAFADTYPDSVSLLLDTYNIMESGLPNLIKLDDYLIEKYPNDPNRRVKSARIDSGDLARGSKRLRKALDAAGKPYIKLVAMKKPDGGYTPKMKCSDSASKAIIPGKKMPWRLYDENGQAQCDLIAMDGEVIEAGKSVTMVNLDSDAIERTITFTPTAVRPLLVPHILGGKLAIELPSIAEKKAYIAKQLTEETWESELRLECPHKHYVNMTPAVAECRSRMYAELHGGKV
;
A
#
# COMPACT_ATOMS: atom_id res chain seq x y z
N MET A 1 -41.30 -16.52 -26.34
CA MET A 1 -40.59 -16.03 -25.15
C MET A 1 -41.10 -14.63 -24.92
N ASN A 2 -41.82 -14.40 -23.81
CA ASN A 2 -42.26 -13.06 -23.46
C ASN A 2 -40.98 -12.25 -23.10
N GLU A 3 -40.69 -11.20 -23.84
CA GLU A 3 -39.66 -10.24 -23.46
C GLU A 3 -40.03 -9.65 -22.09
N ILE A 4 -39.24 -9.94 -21.09
CA ILE A 4 -39.35 -9.30 -19.77
C ILE A 4 -38.95 -7.83 -20.01
N LYS A 5 -39.94 -6.92 -19.95
CA LYS A 5 -39.64 -5.48 -20.01
C LYS A 5 -38.95 -5.09 -18.72
N VAL A 6 -37.64 -4.87 -18.79
CA VAL A 6 -36.84 -4.34 -17.67
C VAL A 6 -37.08 -2.84 -17.61
N GLU A 7 -37.49 -2.33 -16.44
CA GLU A 7 -37.63 -0.89 -16.21
C GLU A 7 -36.28 -0.19 -16.36
N PRO A 8 -36.26 1.07 -16.86
CA PRO A 8 -35.01 1.84 -16.96
C PRO A 8 -34.35 2.02 -15.58
N TYR A 9 -33.02 1.89 -15.54
CA TYR A 9 -32.22 2.20 -14.35
C TYR A 9 -32.18 3.71 -14.12
N ILE A 10 -32.45 4.15 -12.90
CA ILE A 10 -32.33 5.55 -12.48
C ILE A 10 -30.97 5.71 -11.81
N PRO A 11 -30.06 6.57 -12.34
CA PRO A 11 -28.75 6.79 -11.73
C PRO A 11 -28.87 7.39 -10.32
N ASP A 12 -27.97 6.95 -9.46
CA ASP A 12 -27.78 7.43 -8.09
C ASP A 12 -26.31 7.80 -7.92
N GLU A 13 -25.99 9.08 -7.78
CA GLU A 13 -24.62 9.59 -7.69
C GLU A 13 -23.97 9.25 -6.34
N ASP A 14 -24.76 8.97 -5.30
CA ASP A 14 -24.30 8.60 -3.98
C ASP A 14 -24.16 7.06 -3.81
N TYR A 15 -24.42 6.30 -4.89
CA TYR A 15 -24.37 4.85 -4.87
C TYR A 15 -22.95 4.32 -4.58
N ASP A 16 -22.82 3.46 -3.58
CA ASP A 16 -21.51 2.96 -3.09
C ASP A 16 -21.57 1.48 -2.72
N ASN A 17 -21.67 0.58 -3.71
CA ASN A 17 -21.40 -0.84 -3.49
C ASN A 17 -20.07 -1.23 -4.14
N PRO A 18 -19.01 -1.56 -3.37
CA PRO A 18 -17.71 -1.90 -3.94
C PRO A 18 -17.72 -3.20 -4.77
N ALA A 19 -18.74 -4.07 -4.63
CA ALA A 19 -18.91 -5.24 -5.49
C ALA A 19 -19.20 -4.88 -6.96
N MET A 20 -19.60 -3.62 -7.21
CA MET A 20 -19.81 -3.10 -8.57
C MET A 20 -18.57 -2.40 -9.16
N VAL A 21 -17.45 -2.35 -8.44
CA VAL A 21 -16.16 -1.89 -8.96
C VAL A 21 -15.53 -3.03 -9.77
N VAL A 22 -16.08 -3.25 -10.95
CA VAL A 22 -15.79 -4.37 -11.86
C VAL A 22 -15.69 -3.85 -13.28
N ASP A 23 -14.70 -4.28 -14.05
CA ASP A 23 -14.64 -4.01 -15.47
C ASP A 23 -15.80 -4.75 -16.17
N PHE A 24 -16.58 -4.06 -16.99
CA PHE A 24 -17.85 -4.60 -17.53
C PHE A 24 -17.70 -5.96 -18.23
N TYR A 25 -16.57 -6.20 -18.89
CA TYR A 25 -16.30 -7.48 -19.56
C TYR A 25 -16.26 -8.67 -18.58
N GLU A 26 -15.93 -8.44 -17.30
CA GLU A 26 -15.92 -9.48 -16.27
C GLU A 26 -17.34 -9.98 -16.00
N PHE A 27 -18.34 -9.09 -15.95
CA PHE A 27 -19.75 -9.49 -15.85
C PHE A 27 -20.22 -10.26 -17.09
N THR A 28 -19.87 -9.82 -18.28
CA THR A 28 -20.27 -10.52 -19.53
C THR A 28 -19.64 -11.90 -19.65
N MET A 29 -18.37 -12.04 -19.26
CA MET A 29 -17.68 -13.34 -19.19
C MET A 29 -18.32 -14.25 -18.14
N ALA A 30 -18.55 -13.74 -16.91
CA ALA A 30 -19.12 -14.51 -15.83
C ALA A 30 -20.51 -15.01 -16.18
N ASN A 31 -21.39 -14.16 -16.76
CA ASN A 31 -22.71 -14.56 -17.24
C ASN A 31 -22.65 -15.65 -18.32
N CYS A 32 -21.75 -15.49 -19.31
CA CYS A 32 -21.56 -16.47 -20.36
C CYS A 32 -21.14 -17.84 -19.78
N LEU A 33 -20.11 -17.85 -18.95
CA LEU A 33 -19.60 -19.09 -18.35
C LEU A 33 -20.59 -19.72 -17.37
N PHE A 34 -21.36 -18.92 -16.65
CA PHE A 34 -22.45 -19.37 -15.79
C PHE A 34 -23.50 -20.14 -16.61
N LEU A 35 -23.98 -19.56 -17.73
CA LEU A 35 -24.98 -20.19 -18.61
C LEU A 35 -24.47 -21.48 -19.28
N HIS A 36 -23.15 -21.62 -19.43
CA HIS A 36 -22.53 -22.82 -20.00
C HIS A 36 -22.15 -23.87 -18.94
N GLY A 37 -22.58 -23.70 -17.70
CA GLY A 37 -22.43 -24.70 -16.64
C GLY A 37 -21.10 -24.71 -15.92
N PHE A 38 -20.27 -23.65 -16.04
CA PHE A 38 -18.95 -23.57 -15.40
C PHE A 38 -18.96 -22.93 -14.01
N LYS A 39 -20.13 -22.55 -13.49
CA LYS A 39 -20.25 -21.81 -12.21
C LYS A 39 -19.56 -22.49 -11.01
N ASP A 40 -19.56 -23.82 -10.98
CA ASP A 40 -18.99 -24.61 -9.89
C ASP A 40 -17.52 -24.98 -10.11
N THR A 41 -16.89 -24.46 -11.17
CA THR A 41 -15.47 -24.66 -11.43
C THR A 41 -14.63 -23.87 -10.44
N THR A 42 -13.76 -24.56 -9.69
CA THR A 42 -12.81 -23.88 -8.80
C THR A 42 -11.63 -23.35 -9.61
N LEU A 43 -11.32 -22.09 -9.40
CA LEU A 43 -10.16 -21.42 -10.00
C LEU A 43 -9.15 -21.02 -8.91
N VAL A 44 -7.89 -20.96 -9.34
CA VAL A 44 -6.77 -20.42 -8.54
C VAL A 44 -6.17 -19.25 -9.29
N PHE A 45 -6.27 -18.05 -8.71
CA PHE A 45 -5.67 -16.84 -9.24
C PHE A 45 -4.56 -16.32 -8.35
N ASP A 46 -3.48 -15.86 -8.97
CA ASP A 46 -2.36 -15.19 -8.29
C ASP A 46 -2.27 -13.74 -8.72
N MET A 47 -2.15 -12.83 -7.74
CA MET A 47 -1.77 -11.45 -7.95
C MET A 47 -0.30 -11.24 -7.63
N PHE A 48 0.45 -10.58 -8.50
CA PHE A 48 1.86 -10.24 -8.31
C PHE A 48 2.24 -9.00 -9.11
N PHE A 49 3.34 -8.33 -8.75
CA PHE A 49 3.93 -7.28 -9.57
C PHE A 49 4.86 -7.88 -10.64
N ARG A 50 4.75 -7.41 -11.87
CA ARG A 50 5.68 -7.77 -12.96
C ARG A 50 7.00 -7.02 -12.88
N LYS A 51 6.95 -5.78 -12.35
CA LYS A 51 8.09 -4.89 -12.12
C LYS A 51 7.82 -4.06 -10.88
N ASN A 52 8.87 -3.74 -10.15
CA ASN A 52 8.76 -2.73 -9.12
C ASN A 52 8.47 -1.35 -9.72
N PRO A 53 7.65 -0.51 -9.07
CA PRO A 53 7.42 0.86 -9.51
C PRO A 53 8.70 1.69 -9.40
N ASP A 54 8.83 2.73 -10.21
CA ASP A 54 9.91 3.73 -10.17
C ASP A 54 11.34 3.13 -10.18
N ASN A 55 11.53 1.95 -10.82
CA ASN A 55 12.81 1.21 -10.83
C ASN A 55 13.37 0.92 -9.43
N GLN A 56 12.52 0.72 -8.45
CA GLN A 56 12.93 0.40 -7.08
C GLN A 56 13.37 -1.06 -6.95
N GLY A 57 14.21 -1.35 -5.95
CA GLY A 57 14.67 -2.72 -5.66
C GLY A 57 13.59 -3.60 -5.02
N TYR A 58 12.59 -3.00 -4.34
CA TYR A 58 11.54 -3.72 -3.61
C TYR A 58 10.21 -2.99 -3.67
N SER A 59 9.14 -3.68 -3.25
CA SER A 59 7.83 -3.11 -2.95
C SER A 59 7.35 -3.57 -1.56
N ILE A 60 6.46 -2.83 -0.94
CA ILE A 60 5.78 -3.22 0.29
C ILE A 60 4.39 -3.74 -0.08
N SER A 61 4.09 -4.98 0.28
CA SER A 61 2.76 -5.56 0.10
C SER A 61 1.77 -4.93 1.08
N ALA A 62 0.77 -4.20 0.58
CA ALA A 62 -0.24 -3.52 1.39
C ALA A 62 -1.60 -3.53 0.70
N GLY A 63 -2.69 -3.41 1.49
CA GLY A 63 -4.08 -3.46 1.02
C GLY A 63 -4.83 -4.72 1.46
N GLN A 64 -4.15 -5.68 2.08
CA GLN A 64 -4.76 -6.94 2.52
C GLN A 64 -5.92 -6.72 3.49
N ARG A 65 -5.78 -5.78 4.42
CA ARG A 65 -6.87 -5.43 5.37
C ARG A 65 -8.14 -5.00 4.64
N LYS A 66 -8.03 -4.13 3.64
CA LYS A 66 -9.18 -3.63 2.86
C LYS A 66 -9.77 -4.73 2.01
N LEU A 67 -8.92 -5.51 1.32
CA LEU A 67 -9.34 -6.63 0.50
C LEU A 67 -10.05 -7.72 1.33
N THR A 68 -9.51 -8.07 2.49
CA THR A 68 -10.14 -9.05 3.41
C THR A 68 -11.55 -8.60 3.81
N ARG A 69 -11.74 -7.34 4.19
CA ARG A 69 -13.07 -6.80 4.54
C ARG A 69 -14.03 -6.84 3.37
N PHE A 70 -13.57 -6.46 2.18
CA PHE A 70 -14.36 -6.51 0.96
C PHE A 70 -14.87 -7.92 0.67
N LEU A 71 -14.00 -8.95 0.73
CA LEU A 71 -14.38 -10.33 0.45
C LEU A 71 -15.33 -10.91 1.50
N LEU A 72 -15.16 -10.56 2.78
CA LEU A 72 -16.04 -11.01 3.86
C LEU A 72 -17.46 -10.43 3.77
N ASP A 73 -17.59 -9.22 3.20
CA ASP A 73 -18.87 -8.52 3.03
C ASP A 73 -19.37 -8.50 1.57
N TYR A 74 -18.77 -9.33 0.70
CA TYR A 74 -19.08 -9.34 -0.72
C TYR A 74 -20.53 -9.75 -1.01
N HIS A 75 -21.29 -8.85 -1.62
CA HIS A 75 -22.70 -9.08 -1.94
C HIS A 75 -23.19 -8.13 -3.04
N PHE A 76 -24.29 -8.52 -3.70
CA PHE A 76 -25.05 -7.66 -4.61
C PHE A 76 -26.40 -7.31 -3.98
N ASN A 77 -26.85 -6.08 -4.18
CA ASN A 77 -28.17 -5.61 -3.74
C ASN A 77 -29.15 -5.49 -4.91
N GLU A 78 -30.41 -5.15 -4.62
CA GLU A 78 -31.46 -5.07 -5.65
C GLU A 78 -31.18 -4.02 -6.74
N GLN A 79 -30.49 -2.94 -6.40
CA GLN A 79 -30.12 -1.90 -7.37
C GLN A 79 -29.07 -2.41 -8.35
N ASP A 80 -28.09 -3.18 -7.87
CA ASP A 80 -27.10 -3.89 -8.72
C ASP A 80 -27.79 -4.84 -9.68
N ILE A 81 -28.65 -5.70 -9.14
CA ILE A 81 -29.38 -6.71 -9.92
C ILE A 81 -30.25 -6.02 -10.99
N HIS A 82 -30.94 -4.97 -10.63
CA HIS A 82 -31.73 -4.19 -11.60
C HIS A 82 -30.84 -3.62 -12.71
N TRP A 83 -29.70 -3.00 -12.35
CA TRP A 83 -28.76 -2.46 -13.33
C TRP A 83 -28.21 -3.54 -14.28
N LEU A 84 -27.81 -4.71 -13.74
CA LEU A 84 -27.31 -5.83 -14.53
C LEU A 84 -28.36 -6.35 -15.54
N ARG A 85 -29.64 -6.40 -15.15
CA ARG A 85 -30.75 -6.72 -16.08
C ARG A 85 -30.83 -5.71 -17.23
N THR A 86 -30.69 -4.41 -16.96
CA THR A 86 -30.71 -3.38 -18.01
C THR A 86 -29.54 -3.53 -18.98
N LYS A 87 -28.46 -4.19 -18.56
CA LYS A 87 -27.25 -4.48 -19.39
C LYS A 87 -27.35 -5.81 -20.13
N GLY A 88 -28.47 -6.52 -20.06
CA GLY A 88 -28.71 -7.75 -20.78
C GLY A 88 -28.11 -9.01 -20.14
N MET A 89 -27.79 -8.95 -18.85
CA MET A 89 -27.43 -10.17 -18.11
C MET A 89 -28.66 -11.08 -18.00
N SER A 90 -28.45 -12.41 -18.04
CA SER A 90 -29.54 -13.38 -17.97
C SER A 90 -30.25 -13.32 -16.63
N GLU A 91 -31.53 -13.64 -16.59
CA GLU A 91 -32.31 -13.67 -15.37
C GLU A 91 -31.75 -14.67 -14.36
N GLU A 92 -31.36 -15.85 -14.85
CA GLU A 92 -30.78 -16.91 -14.02
C GLU A 92 -29.48 -16.46 -13.35
N PHE A 93 -28.65 -15.70 -14.06
CA PHE A 93 -27.41 -15.15 -13.49
C PHE A 93 -27.70 -14.04 -12.49
N CYS A 94 -28.64 -13.15 -12.79
CA CYS A 94 -29.09 -12.10 -11.87
C CYS A 94 -29.65 -12.68 -10.56
N GLU A 95 -30.49 -13.70 -10.62
CA GLU A 95 -31.00 -14.40 -9.43
C GLU A 95 -29.89 -15.12 -8.64
N TYR A 96 -28.92 -15.71 -9.35
CA TYR A 96 -27.75 -16.29 -8.69
C TYR A 96 -26.95 -15.24 -7.93
N LEU A 97 -26.66 -14.07 -8.54
CA LEU A 97 -25.91 -12.98 -7.91
C LEU A 97 -26.65 -12.36 -6.72
N ARG A 98 -28.00 -12.28 -6.75
CA ARG A 98 -28.81 -11.76 -5.63
C ARG A 98 -28.53 -12.48 -4.32
N THR A 99 -28.26 -13.78 -4.36
CA THR A 99 -28.01 -14.61 -3.18
C THR A 99 -26.52 -14.96 -3.00
N TYR A 100 -25.69 -14.49 -3.92
CA TYR A 100 -24.27 -14.82 -3.92
C TYR A 100 -23.57 -14.28 -2.68
N LYS A 101 -22.76 -15.12 -2.07
CA LYS A 101 -21.81 -14.79 -1.02
C LYS A 101 -20.48 -15.41 -1.38
N TRP A 102 -19.44 -14.64 -1.33
CA TRP A 102 -18.10 -15.14 -1.59
C TRP A 102 -17.67 -16.14 -0.49
N LYS A 103 -17.27 -17.35 -0.88
CA LYS A 103 -16.90 -18.44 0.03
C LYS A 103 -15.54 -19.05 -0.27
N GLY A 104 -14.72 -18.34 -1.00
CA GLY A 104 -13.39 -18.79 -1.39
C GLY A 104 -12.38 -18.73 -0.25
N ASP A 105 -11.16 -19.14 -0.59
CA ASP A 105 -9.96 -19.00 0.23
C ASP A 105 -9.11 -17.88 -0.31
N MET A 106 -8.54 -17.08 0.58
CA MET A 106 -7.55 -16.07 0.29
C MET A 106 -6.29 -16.33 1.09
N TYR A 107 -5.21 -16.59 0.38
CA TYR A 107 -3.85 -16.60 0.93
C TYR A 107 -3.14 -15.33 0.45
N ALA A 108 -2.47 -14.64 1.37
CA ALA A 108 -1.75 -13.42 1.01
C ALA A 108 -0.46 -13.29 1.81
N LEU A 109 0.45 -12.45 1.30
CA LEU A 109 1.58 -11.97 2.10
C LEU A 109 1.02 -11.27 3.35
N PRO A 110 1.61 -11.44 4.54
CA PRO A 110 1.33 -10.56 5.66
C PRO A 110 1.47 -9.10 5.25
N GLU A 111 0.51 -8.25 5.61
CA GLU A 111 0.54 -6.84 5.23
C GLU A 111 1.79 -6.15 5.80
N GLY A 112 2.57 -5.53 4.94
CA GLY A 112 3.88 -4.99 5.27
C GLY A 112 5.06 -5.88 4.81
N THR A 113 4.82 -7.02 4.17
CA THR A 113 5.91 -7.85 3.64
C THR A 113 6.65 -7.11 2.52
N VAL A 114 7.98 -7.08 2.61
CA VAL A 114 8.85 -6.69 1.49
C VAL A 114 8.69 -7.73 0.39
N CYS A 115 8.32 -7.33 -0.80
CA CYS A 115 8.05 -8.22 -1.92
C CYS A 115 8.73 -7.75 -3.21
N TYR A 116 8.89 -8.70 -4.13
CA TYR A 116 9.64 -8.54 -5.36
C TYR A 116 8.81 -8.97 -6.57
N PRO A 117 9.18 -8.54 -7.79
CA PRO A 117 8.47 -8.93 -9.00
C PRO A 117 8.33 -10.45 -9.13
N HIS A 118 7.17 -10.88 -9.64
CA HIS A 118 6.77 -12.28 -9.85
C HIS A 118 6.46 -13.11 -8.59
N VAL A 119 6.77 -12.62 -7.39
CA VAL A 119 6.35 -13.26 -6.14
C VAL A 119 4.84 -13.04 -5.94
N GLN A 120 4.10 -14.11 -5.66
CA GLN A 120 2.67 -14.05 -5.39
C GLN A 120 2.40 -13.22 -4.14
N MET A 121 1.64 -12.14 -4.29
CA MET A 121 1.21 -11.29 -3.18
C MET A 121 -0.12 -11.75 -2.60
N VAL A 122 -1.01 -12.23 -3.47
CA VAL A 122 -2.32 -12.78 -3.11
C VAL A 122 -2.58 -13.99 -4.00
N ARG A 123 -3.10 -15.05 -3.42
CA ARG A 123 -3.68 -16.21 -4.09
C ARG A 123 -5.14 -16.36 -3.67
N ILE A 124 -6.02 -16.42 -4.64
CA ILE A 124 -7.45 -16.62 -4.47
C ILE A 124 -7.81 -18.01 -4.99
N GLU A 125 -8.56 -18.76 -4.20
CA GLU A 125 -9.11 -20.06 -4.57
C GLU A 125 -10.62 -20.01 -4.34
N CYS A 126 -11.41 -19.93 -5.39
CA CYS A 126 -12.88 -19.85 -5.27
C CYS A 126 -13.58 -20.31 -6.55
N ASP A 127 -14.90 -20.28 -6.52
CA ASP A 127 -15.71 -20.53 -7.73
C ASP A 127 -15.40 -19.52 -8.83
N LEU A 128 -15.68 -19.91 -10.06
CA LEU A 128 -15.35 -19.13 -11.26
C LEU A 128 -15.95 -17.73 -11.24
N VAL A 129 -17.22 -17.60 -10.82
CA VAL A 129 -17.92 -16.30 -10.82
C VAL A 129 -17.26 -15.35 -9.82
N GLY A 130 -17.01 -15.84 -8.59
CA GLY A 130 -16.33 -15.06 -7.57
C GLY A 130 -14.92 -14.67 -7.95
N ALA A 131 -14.18 -15.58 -8.60
CA ALA A 131 -12.81 -15.31 -9.03
C ALA A 131 -12.73 -14.19 -10.08
N ILE A 132 -13.64 -14.18 -11.06
CA ILE A 132 -13.68 -13.16 -12.12
C ILE A 132 -14.11 -11.80 -11.55
N LEU A 133 -15.20 -11.75 -10.81
CA LEU A 133 -15.81 -10.48 -10.40
C LEU A 133 -15.07 -9.71 -9.31
N ILE A 134 -14.08 -10.30 -8.65
CA ILE A 134 -13.25 -9.61 -7.67
C ILE A 134 -11.95 -9.05 -8.25
N GLU A 135 -11.59 -9.37 -9.50
CA GLU A 135 -10.28 -9.07 -10.09
C GLU A 135 -9.97 -7.57 -10.05
N THR A 136 -10.86 -6.74 -10.60
CA THR A 136 -10.66 -5.29 -10.69
C THR A 136 -10.44 -4.66 -9.31
N TYR A 137 -11.31 -4.97 -8.34
CA TYR A 137 -11.20 -4.40 -6.99
C TYR A 137 -9.94 -4.86 -6.26
N LEU A 138 -9.58 -6.15 -6.39
CA LEU A 138 -8.36 -6.72 -5.82
C LEU A 138 -7.12 -6.02 -6.36
N LEU A 139 -6.99 -5.92 -7.68
CA LEU A 139 -5.84 -5.31 -8.34
C LEU A 139 -5.71 -3.83 -7.97
N GLN A 140 -6.80 -3.06 -8.00
CA GLN A 140 -6.81 -1.65 -7.64
C GLN A 140 -6.38 -1.45 -6.19
N THR A 141 -6.95 -2.22 -5.26
CA THR A 141 -6.67 -2.11 -3.83
C THR A 141 -5.22 -2.43 -3.51
N MET A 142 -4.73 -3.58 -3.94
CA MET A 142 -3.35 -4.02 -3.67
C MET A 142 -2.32 -3.12 -4.33
N ASN A 143 -2.58 -2.69 -5.57
CA ASN A 143 -1.68 -1.81 -6.31
C ASN A 143 -1.52 -0.47 -5.59
N PHE A 144 -2.62 0.24 -5.32
CA PHE A 144 -2.60 1.58 -4.74
C PHE A 144 -1.91 1.62 -3.36
N HIS A 145 -2.33 0.73 -2.45
CA HIS A 145 -1.77 0.67 -1.10
C HIS A 145 -0.29 0.32 -1.12
N SER A 146 0.11 -0.66 -1.93
CA SER A 146 1.51 -1.09 -2.02
C SER A 146 2.41 0.02 -2.58
N LEU A 147 1.96 0.76 -3.60
CA LEU A 147 2.72 1.87 -4.17
C LEU A 147 2.94 3.00 -3.15
N ILE A 148 1.90 3.40 -2.44
CA ILE A 148 1.99 4.47 -1.43
C ILE A 148 2.85 4.02 -0.24
N ALA A 149 2.63 2.81 0.30
CA ALA A 149 3.42 2.28 1.41
C ALA A 149 4.91 2.19 1.03
N THR A 150 5.23 1.68 -0.16
CA THR A 150 6.61 1.60 -0.66
C THR A 150 7.26 2.97 -0.74
N LYS A 151 6.58 3.95 -1.34
CA LYS A 151 7.10 5.31 -1.46
C LYS A 151 7.29 5.96 -0.08
N ALA A 152 6.37 5.72 0.83
CA ALA A 152 6.45 6.23 2.20
C ALA A 152 7.68 5.70 2.94
N THR A 153 8.04 4.41 2.83
CA THR A 153 9.24 3.84 3.49
C THR A 153 10.52 4.56 3.09
N ARG A 154 10.62 5.01 1.83
CA ARG A 154 11.78 5.74 1.31
C ARG A 154 11.83 7.19 1.81
N VAL A 155 10.67 7.86 1.86
CA VAL A 155 10.56 9.25 2.33
C VAL A 155 10.80 9.34 3.83
N THR A 156 10.23 8.40 4.59
CA THR A 156 10.40 8.30 6.04
C THR A 156 11.79 7.81 6.43
N GLY A 157 12.51 7.18 5.51
CA GLY A 157 13.78 6.52 5.81
C GLY A 157 13.61 5.28 6.70
N LEU A 158 12.44 4.65 6.68
CA LEU A 158 12.19 3.39 7.40
C LEU A 158 13.11 2.27 6.91
N ASN A 159 13.60 2.39 5.67
CA ASN A 159 14.63 1.54 5.06
C ASN A 159 16.06 1.92 5.46
N THR A 160 16.24 2.75 6.49
CA THR A 160 17.55 3.17 7.00
C THR A 160 17.58 3.03 8.52
N HIS A 161 18.78 3.07 9.12
CA HIS A 161 18.94 3.08 10.57
C HIS A 161 18.58 4.42 11.24
N THR A 162 18.22 5.43 10.45
CA THR A 162 17.87 6.79 10.92
C THR A 162 16.53 7.25 10.33
N PRO A 163 15.39 6.66 10.76
CA PRO A 163 14.09 7.05 10.26
C PRO A 163 13.77 8.51 10.61
N ARG A 164 13.05 9.17 9.71
CA ARG A 164 12.62 10.57 9.85
C ARG A 164 11.18 10.63 10.31
N SER A 165 10.86 11.65 11.12
CA SER A 165 9.47 11.97 11.46
C SER A 165 8.80 12.67 10.27
N VAL A 166 8.00 11.95 9.51
CA VAL A 166 7.27 12.44 8.33
C VAL A 166 5.77 12.39 8.61
N MET A 167 5.06 13.45 8.26
CA MET A 167 3.60 13.52 8.30
C MET A 167 3.03 13.51 6.88
N GLU A 168 1.94 12.79 6.67
CA GLU A 168 1.24 12.74 5.39
C GLU A 168 0.24 13.91 5.30
N PHE A 169 0.42 14.83 4.36
CA PHE A 169 -0.43 16.02 4.14
C PHE A 169 -0.94 16.10 2.69
N GLY A 170 -1.18 14.94 2.07
CA GLY A 170 -1.53 14.81 0.66
C GLY A 170 -3.03 14.71 0.37
N THR A 171 -3.92 14.55 1.37
CA THR A 171 -5.34 14.28 1.17
C THR A 171 -6.01 15.25 0.19
N ARG A 172 -5.79 16.57 0.32
CA ARG A 172 -6.34 17.59 -0.60
C ARG A 172 -5.79 17.51 -2.03
N ARG A 173 -4.85 16.63 -2.30
CA ARG A 173 -4.22 16.39 -3.61
C ARG A 173 -4.46 14.97 -4.11
N ALA A 174 -5.20 14.18 -3.34
CA ALA A 174 -5.61 12.84 -3.72
C ALA A 174 -6.70 12.88 -4.80
N GLN A 175 -6.84 11.81 -5.54
CA GLN A 175 -7.82 11.65 -6.61
C GLN A 175 -9.10 11.03 -6.04
N GLY A 176 -9.80 11.83 -5.24
CA GLY A 176 -11.03 11.45 -4.57
C GLY A 176 -10.85 11.06 -3.09
N GLU A 177 -11.96 10.98 -2.38
CA GLU A 177 -12.01 10.72 -0.94
C GLU A 177 -11.37 9.37 -0.58
N SER A 178 -11.75 8.30 -1.28
CA SER A 178 -11.23 6.96 -1.01
C SER A 178 -9.72 6.92 -1.15
N ALA A 179 -9.16 7.52 -2.22
CA ALA A 179 -7.71 7.63 -2.41
C ALA A 179 -7.03 8.44 -1.30
N GLY A 180 -7.67 9.48 -0.77
CA GLY A 180 -7.18 10.24 0.37
C GLY A 180 -7.11 9.41 1.65
N ASN A 181 -8.14 8.63 1.95
CA ASN A 181 -8.20 7.78 3.14
C ASN A 181 -7.22 6.60 3.05
N ASP A 182 -7.25 5.88 1.94
CA ASP A 182 -6.38 4.73 1.70
C ASP A 182 -4.90 5.14 1.63
N GLY A 183 -4.62 6.30 1.01
CA GLY A 183 -3.29 6.88 0.95
C GLY A 183 -2.75 7.25 2.33
N ALA A 184 -3.58 7.83 3.20
CA ALA A 184 -3.20 8.13 4.57
C ALA A 184 -2.84 6.86 5.36
N TYR A 185 -3.67 5.81 5.26
CA TYR A 185 -3.39 4.51 5.87
C TYR A 185 -2.06 3.92 5.39
N ALA A 186 -1.89 3.83 4.08
CA ALA A 186 -0.70 3.24 3.46
C ALA A 186 0.58 4.04 3.77
N ALA A 187 0.49 5.38 3.85
CA ALA A 187 1.61 6.24 4.22
C ALA A 187 2.02 6.05 5.68
N VAL A 188 1.04 5.90 6.59
CA VAL A 188 1.33 5.60 8.01
C VAL A 188 1.93 4.22 8.14
N LEU A 189 1.43 3.22 7.42
CA LEU A 189 2.04 1.89 7.34
C LEU A 189 3.51 1.96 6.89
N GLY A 190 3.82 2.79 5.89
CA GLY A 190 5.17 3.05 5.38
C GLY A 190 6.02 3.98 6.24
N GLY A 191 5.63 4.26 7.50
CA GLY A 191 6.47 4.95 8.49
C GLY A 191 6.05 6.39 8.81
N CYS A 192 5.06 6.99 8.14
CA CYS A 192 4.55 8.29 8.55
C CYS A 192 4.01 8.24 9.98
N ILE A 193 4.18 9.36 10.70
CA ILE A 193 3.79 9.47 12.12
C ILE A 193 2.36 10.03 12.31
N GLY A 194 1.70 10.41 11.23
CA GLY A 194 0.34 10.94 11.21
C GLY A 194 -0.06 11.46 9.83
N THR A 195 -1.30 11.89 9.72
CA THR A 195 -1.90 12.43 8.49
C THR A 195 -2.67 13.72 8.78
N ALA A 196 -2.94 14.53 7.77
CA ALA A 196 -3.87 15.66 7.88
C ALA A 196 -5.34 15.22 7.73
N ASN A 197 -5.61 13.94 7.48
CA ASN A 197 -6.93 13.42 7.15
C ASN A 197 -7.68 12.94 8.40
N CYS A 198 -8.63 13.74 8.87
CA CYS A 198 -9.45 13.41 10.04
C CYS A 198 -10.29 12.14 9.83
N LEU A 199 -10.86 11.95 8.62
CA LEU A 199 -11.67 10.78 8.32
C LEU A 199 -10.83 9.49 8.34
N ALA A 200 -9.55 9.56 7.96
CA ALA A 200 -8.66 8.42 8.05
C ALA A 200 -8.43 7.97 9.51
N GLU A 201 -8.25 8.91 10.46
CA GLU A 201 -8.18 8.55 11.88
C GLU A 201 -9.49 7.92 12.36
N MET A 202 -10.64 8.47 11.99
CA MET A 202 -11.94 7.90 12.35
C MET A 202 -12.15 6.49 11.80
N LYS A 203 -11.69 6.22 10.56
CA LYS A 203 -11.82 4.91 9.89
C LYS A 203 -10.80 3.87 10.41
N PHE A 204 -9.58 4.29 10.72
CA PHE A 204 -8.46 3.38 11.01
C PHE A 204 -7.98 3.41 12.46
N GLY A 205 -8.48 4.35 13.25
CA GLY A 205 -8.15 4.50 14.66
C GLY A 205 -6.93 5.37 14.93
N ALA A 206 -6.61 5.58 16.20
CA ALA A 206 -5.59 6.52 16.69
C ALA A 206 -4.15 6.23 16.22
N GLU A 207 -3.89 5.06 15.65
CA GLU A 207 -2.59 4.74 15.03
C GLU A 207 -2.38 5.53 13.71
N VAL A 208 -3.48 5.93 13.03
CA VAL A 208 -3.48 6.85 11.88
C VAL A 208 -3.84 8.26 12.37
N LYS A 209 -3.03 8.78 13.27
CA LYS A 209 -3.27 10.00 14.00
C LYS A 209 -3.44 11.21 13.09
N ALA A 210 -4.57 11.93 13.24
CA ALA A 210 -4.75 13.22 12.59
C ALA A 210 -3.87 14.29 13.27
N VAL A 211 -3.11 15.01 12.46
CA VAL A 211 -2.20 16.06 12.90
C VAL A 211 -2.35 17.29 12.01
N GLY A 212 -2.12 18.46 12.57
CA GLY A 212 -2.26 19.71 11.84
C GLY A 212 -1.41 20.83 12.41
N THR A 213 -1.47 21.96 11.74
CA THR A 213 -0.83 23.21 12.09
C THR A 213 -1.71 24.35 11.56
N VAL A 214 -1.22 25.58 11.53
CA VAL A 214 -1.94 26.74 11.00
C VAL A 214 -1.63 26.99 9.53
N ALA A 215 -2.55 27.65 8.82
CA ALA A 215 -2.37 28.13 7.44
C ALA A 215 -1.95 29.59 7.44
N HIS A 216 -1.41 30.08 6.28
CA HIS A 216 -1.09 31.51 6.09
C HIS A 216 -2.31 32.40 6.35
N SER A 217 -3.47 32.05 5.81
CA SER A 217 -4.74 32.79 6.00
C SER A 217 -5.12 32.97 7.47
N PHE A 218 -4.81 31.98 8.33
CA PHE A 218 -5.05 32.13 9.77
C PHE A 218 -4.23 33.28 10.36
N ILE A 219 -2.97 33.39 9.93
CA ILE A 219 -2.07 34.45 10.41
C ILE A 219 -2.53 35.81 9.92
N GLU A 220 -2.97 35.88 8.66
CA GLU A 220 -3.45 37.09 8.00
C GLU A 220 -4.77 37.64 8.58
N PHE A 221 -5.55 36.83 9.31
CA PHE A 221 -6.75 37.29 10.02
C PHE A 221 -6.44 38.20 11.24
N PHE A 222 -5.23 38.19 11.74
CA PHE A 222 -4.86 38.97 12.93
C PHE A 222 -4.10 40.25 12.54
N PRO A 223 -4.18 41.31 13.38
CA PRO A 223 -3.46 42.55 13.11
C PRO A 223 -1.96 42.38 13.00
N THR A 224 -1.38 41.44 13.77
CA THR A 224 0.05 41.10 13.68
C THR A 224 0.24 39.58 13.73
N GLU A 225 1.36 39.10 13.16
CA GLU A 225 1.75 37.71 13.19
C GLU A 225 1.89 37.20 14.65
N PHE A 226 2.38 38.04 15.56
CA PHE A 226 2.49 37.67 16.99
C PHE A 226 1.12 37.45 17.62
N ASP A 227 0.11 38.27 17.29
CA ASP A 227 -1.26 38.11 17.82
C ASP A 227 -1.85 36.77 17.36
N ALA A 228 -1.63 36.40 16.10
CA ALA A 228 -2.04 35.09 15.59
C ALA A 228 -1.37 33.95 16.34
N PHE A 229 -0.05 34.01 16.51
CA PHE A 229 0.71 33.00 17.23
C PHE A 229 0.25 32.87 18.68
N LYS A 230 0.02 33.99 19.35
CA LYS A 230 -0.46 34.05 20.73
C LYS A 230 -1.87 33.48 20.86
N ALA A 231 -2.78 33.85 19.96
CA ALA A 231 -4.15 33.33 19.96
C ALA A 231 -4.17 31.80 19.79
N PHE A 232 -3.38 31.26 18.88
CA PHE A 232 -3.25 29.81 18.70
C PHE A 232 -2.69 29.13 19.95
N ALA A 233 -1.63 29.67 20.53
CA ALA A 233 -0.99 29.12 21.72
C ALA A 233 -1.86 29.21 22.98
N ASP A 234 -2.66 30.26 23.12
CA ASP A 234 -3.61 30.41 24.22
C ASP A 234 -4.76 29.39 24.13
N THR A 235 -5.15 29.02 22.89
CA THR A 235 -6.21 28.04 22.63
C THR A 235 -5.69 26.59 22.74
N TYR A 236 -4.47 26.32 22.24
CA TYR A 236 -3.88 24.99 22.17
C TYR A 236 -2.47 24.94 22.78
N PRO A 237 -2.31 25.23 24.10
CA PRO A 237 -1.00 25.39 24.70
C PRO A 237 -0.11 24.14 24.69
N ASP A 238 -0.72 22.95 24.59
CA ASP A 238 -0.02 21.67 24.62
C ASP A 238 0.48 21.22 23.23
N SER A 239 0.05 21.91 22.13
CA SER A 239 0.34 21.50 20.74
C SER A 239 0.74 22.64 19.81
N VAL A 240 1.50 23.61 20.31
CA VAL A 240 1.91 24.81 19.56
C VAL A 240 2.90 24.47 18.45
N SER A 241 2.42 24.43 17.22
CA SER A 241 3.21 24.26 16.00
C SER A 241 2.84 25.35 15.01
N LEU A 242 3.79 26.22 14.65
CA LEU A 242 3.50 27.45 13.93
C LEU A 242 4.22 27.56 12.61
N LEU A 243 3.57 28.23 11.66
CA LEU A 243 4.05 28.51 10.32
C LEU A 243 4.79 29.86 10.31
N LEU A 244 6.04 29.88 9.82
CA LEU A 244 6.93 31.05 9.92
C LEU A 244 7.11 31.84 8.63
N ASP A 245 6.69 31.32 7.50
CA ASP A 245 6.96 31.89 6.18
C ASP A 245 5.76 32.65 5.57
N THR A 246 4.84 33.14 6.42
CA THR A 246 3.74 33.99 5.95
C THR A 246 4.27 35.31 5.40
N TYR A 247 5.22 35.94 6.11
CA TYR A 247 5.88 37.17 5.66
C TYR A 247 7.37 36.94 5.43
N ASN A 248 8.19 36.95 6.47
CA ASN A 248 9.62 36.71 6.39
C ASN A 248 10.08 35.83 7.57
N ILE A 249 10.64 34.67 7.27
CA ILE A 249 11.03 33.67 8.27
C ILE A 249 11.98 34.26 9.31
N MET A 250 13.01 35.00 8.89
CA MET A 250 14.10 35.47 9.77
C MET A 250 13.84 36.83 10.42
N GLU A 251 13.06 37.70 9.73
CA GLU A 251 12.81 39.07 10.20
C GLU A 251 11.48 39.21 10.96
N SER A 252 10.54 38.30 10.76
CA SER A 252 9.21 38.30 11.39
C SER A 252 8.91 36.98 12.11
N GLY A 253 8.83 35.87 11.40
CA GLY A 253 8.37 34.57 11.93
C GLY A 253 9.22 34.09 13.10
N LEU A 254 10.53 34.06 12.96
CA LEU A 254 11.45 33.61 14.02
C LEU A 254 11.43 34.54 15.28
N PRO A 255 11.55 35.87 15.16
CA PRO A 255 11.45 36.74 16.34
C PRO A 255 10.12 36.59 17.07
N ASN A 256 9.00 36.53 16.35
CA ASN A 256 7.67 36.34 16.94
C ASN A 256 7.53 34.95 17.60
N LEU A 257 8.12 33.90 17.03
CA LEU A 257 8.13 32.57 17.62
C LEU A 257 8.91 32.53 18.93
N ILE A 258 10.11 33.14 18.97
CA ILE A 258 10.93 33.23 20.18
C ILE A 258 10.19 34.01 21.27
N LYS A 259 9.62 35.18 20.93
CA LYS A 259 8.82 35.99 21.83
C LYS A 259 7.61 35.21 22.37
N LEU A 260 6.96 34.39 21.54
CA LEU A 260 5.85 33.55 21.98
C LEU A 260 6.32 32.46 22.97
N ASP A 261 7.44 31.81 22.67
CA ASP A 261 7.95 30.75 23.55
C ASP A 261 8.36 31.31 24.92
N ASP A 262 8.95 32.51 24.93
CA ASP A 262 9.25 33.24 26.19
C ASP A 262 7.96 33.57 26.96
N TYR A 263 6.91 34.04 26.29
CA TYR A 263 5.58 34.25 26.86
C TYR A 263 5.02 32.97 27.48
N LEU A 264 5.14 31.81 26.79
CA LEU A 264 4.67 30.53 27.31
C LEU A 264 5.48 30.07 28.53
N ILE A 265 6.80 30.31 28.52
CA ILE A 265 7.67 30.04 29.68
C ILE A 265 7.23 30.84 30.90
N GLU A 266 6.96 32.11 30.72
CA GLU A 266 6.50 32.99 31.78
C GLU A 266 5.10 32.61 32.30
N LYS A 267 4.19 32.30 31.37
CA LYS A 267 2.78 31.93 31.69
C LYS A 267 2.67 30.56 32.35
N TYR A 268 3.53 29.61 31.99
CA TYR A 268 3.53 28.22 32.46
C TYR A 268 4.92 27.79 32.97
N PRO A 269 5.44 28.41 34.05
CA PRO A 269 6.84 28.20 34.45
C PRO A 269 7.15 26.78 34.90
N ASN A 270 6.16 26.06 35.43
CA ASN A 270 6.31 24.70 35.96
C ASN A 270 5.85 23.61 35.00
N ASP A 271 5.45 23.95 33.75
CA ASP A 271 4.98 22.98 32.77
C ASP A 271 5.81 23.03 31.50
N PRO A 272 6.83 22.16 31.38
CA PRO A 272 7.69 22.11 30.20
C PRO A 272 6.95 21.59 28.95
N ASN A 273 5.74 21.05 29.11
CA ASN A 273 4.95 20.61 27.96
C ASN A 273 4.24 21.76 27.24
N ARG A 274 4.03 22.89 27.91
CA ARG A 274 3.43 24.09 27.34
C ARG A 274 4.47 25.05 26.79
N ARG A 275 5.11 24.61 25.69
CA ARG A 275 6.15 25.32 24.93
C ARG A 275 5.84 25.22 23.47
N VAL A 276 6.49 26.04 22.67
CA VAL A 276 6.48 25.86 21.22
C VAL A 276 7.09 24.50 20.88
N LYS A 277 6.33 23.66 20.17
CA LYS A 277 6.76 22.30 19.78
C LYS A 277 7.55 22.29 18.49
N SER A 278 7.09 23.07 17.51
CA SER A 278 7.73 23.11 16.20
C SER A 278 7.51 24.43 15.46
N ALA A 279 8.47 24.70 14.58
CA ALA A 279 8.45 25.77 13.60
C ALA A 279 8.36 25.15 12.20
N ARG A 280 7.36 25.52 11.42
CA ARG A 280 7.09 25.00 10.08
C ARG A 280 7.53 25.99 9.00
N ILE A 281 8.15 25.48 7.93
CA ILE A 281 8.48 26.20 6.69
C ILE A 281 7.75 25.49 5.54
N ASP A 282 6.97 26.22 4.74
CA ASP A 282 6.15 25.70 3.64
C ASP A 282 6.68 26.08 2.24
N SER A 283 7.62 27.02 2.17
CA SER A 283 8.10 27.60 0.91
C SER A 283 9.62 27.88 0.88
N GLY A 284 10.14 28.20 -0.31
CA GLY A 284 11.53 28.55 -0.53
C GLY A 284 12.51 27.36 -0.53
N ASP A 285 13.80 27.66 -0.34
CA ASP A 285 14.85 26.63 -0.20
C ASP A 285 14.80 26.03 1.21
N LEU A 286 14.04 24.94 1.33
CA LEU A 286 13.81 24.27 2.61
C LEU A 286 15.09 23.75 3.27
N ALA A 287 16.08 23.33 2.47
CA ALA A 287 17.33 22.79 2.99
C ALA A 287 18.22 23.88 3.62
N ARG A 288 18.36 25.03 2.96
CA ARG A 288 19.11 26.17 3.49
C ARG A 288 18.31 26.89 4.58
N GLY A 289 17.01 27.07 4.36
CA GLY A 289 16.11 27.73 5.31
C GLY A 289 16.09 27.01 6.65
N SER A 290 15.92 25.68 6.66
CA SER A 290 15.92 24.90 7.90
C SER A 290 17.26 24.94 8.64
N LYS A 291 18.41 24.89 7.95
CA LYS A 291 19.72 25.01 8.58
C LYS A 291 19.93 26.38 9.23
N ARG A 292 19.51 27.46 8.55
CA ARG A 292 19.59 28.83 9.10
C ARG A 292 18.69 29.00 10.30
N LEU A 293 17.46 28.53 10.21
CA LEU A 293 16.49 28.59 11.30
C LEU A 293 16.95 27.76 12.51
N ARG A 294 17.49 26.55 12.30
CA ARG A 294 18.06 25.73 13.37
C ARG A 294 19.15 26.44 14.12
N LYS A 295 20.13 27.00 13.38
CA LYS A 295 21.24 27.76 13.98
C LYS A 295 20.75 28.95 14.80
N ALA A 296 19.72 29.66 14.33
CA ALA A 296 19.16 30.82 15.01
C ALA A 296 18.39 30.43 16.28
N LEU A 297 17.61 29.33 16.23
CA LEU A 297 16.91 28.79 17.42
C LEU A 297 17.89 28.28 18.48
N ASP A 298 18.98 27.64 18.07
CA ASP A 298 20.02 27.18 19.00
C ASP A 298 20.72 28.37 19.68
N ALA A 299 21.04 29.40 18.90
CA ALA A 299 21.63 30.65 19.44
C ALA A 299 20.68 31.39 20.39
N ALA A 300 19.37 31.29 20.18
CA ALA A 300 18.34 31.84 21.08
C ALA A 300 18.06 30.96 22.31
N GLY A 301 18.76 29.84 22.50
CA GLY A 301 18.56 28.92 23.62
C GLY A 301 17.29 28.07 23.49
N LYS A 302 16.77 27.87 22.27
CA LYS A 302 15.56 27.12 21.99
C LYS A 302 15.81 25.83 21.16
N PRO A 303 16.77 24.96 21.55
CA PRO A 303 17.16 23.79 20.76
C PRO A 303 16.03 22.71 20.69
N TYR A 304 15.08 22.73 21.61
CA TYR A 304 13.96 21.79 21.69
C TYR A 304 12.85 22.04 20.66
N ILE A 305 12.78 23.22 20.05
CA ILE A 305 11.81 23.53 18.99
C ILE A 305 12.20 22.75 17.74
N LYS A 306 11.34 21.83 17.31
CA LYS A 306 11.54 20.98 16.11
C LYS A 306 11.28 21.80 14.84
N LEU A 307 11.97 21.46 13.75
CA LEU A 307 11.71 22.03 12.43
C LEU A 307 10.87 21.11 11.59
N VAL A 308 9.85 21.66 10.94
CA VAL A 308 8.97 20.96 10.00
C VAL A 308 9.09 21.65 8.64
N ALA A 309 9.48 20.90 7.61
CA ALA A 309 9.53 21.40 6.24
C ALA A 309 8.56 20.61 5.36
N MET A 310 7.78 21.30 4.54
CA MET A 310 6.86 20.67 3.60
C MET A 310 7.43 20.71 2.19
N LYS A 311 7.63 19.54 1.59
CA LYS A 311 8.00 19.40 0.19
C LYS A 311 6.74 19.21 -0.66
N LYS A 312 6.54 20.08 -1.66
CA LYS A 312 5.57 19.82 -2.73
C LYS A 312 6.10 18.64 -3.58
N PRO A 313 5.26 17.65 -3.92
CA PRO A 313 5.67 16.62 -4.85
C PRO A 313 5.84 17.24 -6.24
N ASP A 314 7.07 17.28 -6.73
CA ASP A 314 7.34 17.56 -8.13
C ASP A 314 7.13 16.29 -8.93
N GLY A 315 6.18 16.32 -9.85
CA GLY A 315 5.95 15.26 -10.82
C GLY A 315 4.67 14.47 -10.56
N GLY A 316 3.72 14.64 -11.47
CA GLY A 316 2.50 13.84 -11.52
C GLY A 316 2.83 12.36 -11.75
N TYR A 317 2.31 11.51 -10.89
CA TYR A 317 2.31 10.07 -11.08
C TYR A 317 1.24 9.72 -12.12
N THR A 318 1.64 9.12 -13.22
CA THR A 318 0.69 8.54 -14.20
C THR A 318 0.78 7.03 -14.09
N PRO A 319 -0.22 6.34 -13.55
CA PRO A 319 -0.25 4.89 -13.58
C PRO A 319 -0.40 4.43 -15.03
N LYS A 320 0.57 3.68 -15.55
CA LYS A 320 0.48 3.04 -16.86
C LYS A 320 0.39 1.54 -16.68
N MET A 321 -0.79 1.00 -16.91
CA MET A 321 -0.98 -0.42 -17.17
C MET A 321 -1.01 -0.63 -18.67
N LYS A 322 -0.13 -1.50 -19.19
CA LYS A 322 -0.15 -1.89 -20.61
C LYS A 322 -0.09 -3.40 -20.75
N CYS A 323 -1.09 -3.95 -21.42
CA CYS A 323 -1.06 -5.29 -21.98
C CYS A 323 -0.27 -5.28 -23.30
N SER A 324 0.73 -6.14 -23.50
CA SER A 324 1.40 -6.39 -24.79
C SER A 324 2.09 -7.74 -24.85
N ASP A 325 2.32 -8.24 -26.06
CA ASP A 325 2.83 -9.57 -26.43
C ASP A 325 4.33 -9.78 -26.15
N SER A 326 4.88 -9.38 -25.01
CA SER A 326 6.29 -9.56 -24.70
C SER A 326 6.54 -10.70 -23.69
N ALA A 327 7.68 -11.38 -23.79
CA ALA A 327 8.10 -12.48 -22.92
C ALA A 327 8.08 -12.14 -21.42
N SER A 328 8.16 -10.84 -21.06
CA SER A 328 8.03 -10.33 -19.68
C SER A 328 6.63 -10.50 -19.07
N LYS A 329 5.65 -10.98 -19.85
CA LYS A 329 4.26 -11.24 -19.44
C LYS A 329 3.95 -12.72 -19.20
N ALA A 330 4.94 -13.59 -19.36
CA ALA A 330 4.74 -15.01 -19.14
C ALA A 330 4.29 -15.27 -17.71
N ILE A 331 3.06 -15.78 -17.59
CA ILE A 331 2.46 -16.24 -16.33
C ILE A 331 3.19 -17.50 -15.89
N ILE A 332 3.42 -17.65 -14.59
CA ILE A 332 3.91 -18.90 -14.01
C ILE A 332 2.67 -19.72 -13.63
N PRO A 333 2.39 -20.84 -14.35
CA PRO A 333 1.18 -21.62 -14.14
C PRO A 333 1.23 -22.46 -12.84
N GLY A 334 0.07 -22.97 -12.42
CA GLY A 334 -0.09 -23.88 -11.30
C GLY A 334 -0.40 -23.17 -9.97
N LYS A 335 -0.86 -23.94 -9.00
CA LYS A 335 -1.03 -23.50 -7.61
C LYS A 335 0.35 -23.48 -6.94
N LYS A 336 0.76 -22.34 -6.40
CA LYS A 336 2.14 -22.09 -5.97
C LYS A 336 2.24 -21.54 -4.57
N MET A 337 3.34 -21.84 -3.89
CA MET A 337 3.73 -21.28 -2.60
C MET A 337 5.11 -20.64 -2.74
N PRO A 338 5.23 -19.31 -2.62
CA PRO A 338 6.53 -18.65 -2.57
C PRO A 338 7.17 -18.80 -1.20
N TRP A 339 8.49 -18.99 -1.20
CA TRP A 339 9.34 -19.15 -0.01
C TRP A 339 10.45 -18.11 -0.05
N ARG A 340 10.82 -17.53 1.09
CA ARG A 340 12.05 -16.74 1.23
C ARG A 340 13.12 -17.57 1.87
N LEU A 341 14.32 -17.57 1.27
CA LEU A 341 15.47 -18.33 1.69
C LEU A 341 16.55 -17.40 2.25
N TYR A 342 17.09 -17.75 3.42
CA TYR A 342 18.03 -16.92 4.15
C TYR A 342 19.39 -17.57 4.28
N ASP A 343 20.47 -16.75 4.36
CA ASP A 343 21.82 -17.17 4.70
C ASP A 343 22.05 -17.24 6.21
N GLU A 344 23.30 -17.52 6.60
CA GLU A 344 23.73 -17.61 7.99
C GLU A 344 23.67 -16.28 8.75
N ASN A 345 23.59 -15.15 8.05
CA ASN A 345 23.47 -13.81 8.64
C ASN A 345 22.00 -13.36 8.78
N GLY A 346 21.05 -14.20 8.34
CA GLY A 346 19.62 -13.87 8.33
C GLY A 346 19.20 -12.95 7.18
N GLN A 347 20.07 -12.76 6.17
CA GLN A 347 19.75 -11.96 5.00
C GLN A 347 19.04 -12.80 3.93
N ALA A 348 18.02 -12.23 3.30
CA ALA A 348 17.26 -12.88 2.24
C ALA A 348 18.12 -13.01 0.97
N GLN A 349 18.46 -14.25 0.61
CA GLN A 349 19.29 -14.54 -0.58
C GLN A 349 18.45 -14.58 -1.86
N CYS A 350 17.26 -15.16 -1.78
CA CYS A 350 16.32 -15.20 -2.89
C CYS A 350 14.92 -15.57 -2.42
N ASP A 351 13.93 -15.27 -3.26
CA ASP A 351 12.60 -15.84 -3.16
C ASP A 351 12.47 -17.03 -4.13
N LEU A 352 11.86 -18.11 -3.67
CA LEU A 352 11.68 -19.35 -4.43
C LEU A 352 10.20 -19.65 -4.63
N ILE A 353 9.75 -19.70 -5.87
CA ILE A 353 8.40 -20.10 -6.24
C ILE A 353 8.37 -21.63 -6.35
N ALA A 354 7.65 -22.28 -5.43
CA ALA A 354 7.45 -23.71 -5.39
C ALA A 354 6.01 -24.08 -5.78
N MET A 355 5.76 -25.31 -6.19
CA MET A 355 4.40 -25.84 -6.29
C MET A 355 3.77 -25.97 -4.91
N ASP A 356 2.46 -25.81 -4.81
CA ASP A 356 1.75 -26.05 -3.56
C ASP A 356 1.96 -27.51 -3.11
N GLY A 357 2.36 -27.68 -1.84
CA GLY A 357 2.72 -28.98 -1.28
C GLY A 357 4.22 -29.33 -1.34
N GLU A 358 5.05 -28.62 -2.10
CA GLU A 358 6.50 -28.75 -1.97
C GLU A 358 6.96 -28.14 -0.63
N VAL A 359 7.77 -28.88 0.10
CA VAL A 359 8.32 -28.46 1.40
C VAL A 359 9.77 -28.08 1.22
N ILE A 360 10.09 -26.83 1.55
CA ILE A 360 11.47 -26.31 1.55
C ILE A 360 11.96 -26.30 3.00
N GLU A 361 13.10 -26.93 3.26
CA GLU A 361 13.60 -27.10 4.61
C GLU A 361 14.97 -26.41 4.81
N ALA A 362 15.12 -25.74 5.94
CA ALA A 362 16.40 -25.18 6.35
C ALA A 362 17.48 -26.30 6.51
N GLY A 363 18.70 -25.99 6.09
CA GLY A 363 19.83 -26.92 6.15
C GLY A 363 19.85 -28.01 5.05
N LYS A 364 18.80 -28.05 4.18
CA LYS A 364 18.79 -28.95 3.03
C LYS A 364 19.08 -28.17 1.75
N SER A 365 19.88 -28.78 0.87
CA SER A 365 20.23 -28.20 -0.42
C SER A 365 19.01 -28.15 -1.34
N VAL A 366 18.73 -27.00 -1.95
CA VAL A 366 17.62 -26.78 -2.87
C VAL A 366 18.18 -26.43 -4.23
N THR A 367 17.76 -27.18 -5.24
CA THR A 367 18.03 -26.85 -6.65
C THR A 367 16.95 -25.94 -7.19
N MET A 368 17.35 -24.84 -7.79
CA MET A 368 16.47 -23.77 -8.28
C MET A 368 16.73 -23.49 -9.75
N VAL A 369 15.69 -23.15 -10.49
CA VAL A 369 15.76 -22.67 -11.88
C VAL A 369 15.59 -21.16 -11.88
N ASN A 370 16.52 -20.46 -12.52
CA ASN A 370 16.48 -19.01 -12.59
C ASN A 370 15.27 -18.55 -13.42
N LEU A 371 14.50 -17.59 -12.90
CA LEU A 371 13.37 -17.03 -13.61
C LEU A 371 13.80 -16.08 -14.74
N ASP A 372 14.98 -15.48 -14.63
CA ASP A 372 15.53 -14.57 -15.64
C ASP A 372 16.08 -15.39 -16.82
N SER A 373 15.49 -15.19 -18.01
CA SER A 373 15.87 -15.90 -19.23
C SER A 373 17.27 -15.56 -19.73
N ASP A 374 17.82 -14.42 -19.30
CA ASP A 374 19.12 -13.90 -19.75
C ASP A 374 20.28 -14.35 -18.82
N ALA A 375 19.97 -15.09 -17.76
CA ALA A 375 20.97 -15.58 -16.83
C ALA A 375 21.88 -16.65 -17.50
N ILE A 376 23.18 -16.54 -17.28
CA ILE A 376 24.19 -17.47 -17.75
C ILE A 376 23.97 -18.86 -17.12
N GLU A 377 23.69 -18.89 -15.81
CA GLU A 377 23.39 -20.10 -15.06
C GLU A 377 21.86 -20.29 -14.97
N ARG A 378 21.34 -21.28 -15.64
CA ARG A 378 19.91 -21.62 -15.59
C ARG A 378 19.51 -22.37 -14.33
N THR A 379 20.42 -23.08 -13.69
CA THR A 379 20.18 -23.88 -12.49
C THR A 379 21.18 -23.50 -11.42
N ILE A 380 20.67 -23.19 -10.22
CA ILE A 380 21.45 -22.79 -9.06
C ILE A 380 21.11 -23.74 -7.92
N THR A 381 22.10 -24.09 -7.09
CA THR A 381 21.88 -24.87 -5.88
C THR A 381 22.28 -24.04 -4.66
N PHE A 382 21.42 -23.98 -3.66
CA PHE A 382 21.63 -23.22 -2.42
C PHE A 382 21.16 -24.01 -1.20
N THR A 383 21.88 -23.91 -0.09
CA THR A 383 21.48 -24.51 1.18
C THR A 383 21.11 -23.39 2.16
N PRO A 384 19.81 -23.09 2.34
CA PRO A 384 19.38 -22.01 3.22
C PRO A 384 19.56 -22.39 4.70
N THR A 385 19.97 -21.45 5.53
CA THR A 385 20.04 -21.64 7.00
C THR A 385 18.67 -21.45 7.65
N ALA A 386 17.80 -20.63 7.03
CA ALA A 386 16.40 -20.46 7.41
C ALA A 386 15.53 -20.31 6.16
N VAL A 387 14.26 -20.67 6.29
CA VAL A 387 13.25 -20.57 5.23
C VAL A 387 11.95 -20.03 5.80
N ARG A 388 11.21 -19.25 5.01
CA ARG A 388 9.91 -18.70 5.40
C ARG A 388 8.91 -18.86 4.26
N PRO A 389 7.78 -19.58 4.46
CA PRO A 389 6.67 -19.53 3.51
C PRO A 389 6.09 -18.12 3.54
N LEU A 390 5.81 -17.55 2.38
CA LEU A 390 5.44 -16.14 2.29
C LEU A 390 3.91 -15.94 2.34
N LEU A 391 3.11 -16.84 1.76
CA LEU A 391 1.66 -16.73 1.82
C LEU A 391 1.11 -17.36 3.11
N VAL A 392 0.23 -16.62 3.77
CA VAL A 392 -0.51 -17.09 4.94
C VAL A 392 -2.02 -17.04 4.65
N PRO A 393 -2.84 -17.93 5.26
CA PRO A 393 -4.28 -17.91 5.06
C PRO A 393 -4.88 -16.67 5.74
N HIS A 394 -5.56 -15.83 4.97
CA HIS A 394 -6.33 -14.68 5.46
C HIS A 394 -7.81 -15.01 5.60
N ILE A 395 -8.36 -15.74 4.63
CA ILE A 395 -9.74 -16.22 4.61
C ILE A 395 -9.71 -17.68 4.20
N LEU A 396 -10.50 -18.52 4.90
CA LEU A 396 -10.73 -19.92 4.56
C LEU A 396 -12.24 -20.20 4.57
N GLY A 397 -12.75 -20.71 3.47
CA GLY A 397 -14.18 -21.00 3.29
C GLY A 397 -15.07 -19.77 3.51
N GLY A 398 -14.62 -18.59 3.10
CA GLY A 398 -15.31 -17.31 3.28
C GLY A 398 -15.31 -16.78 4.72
N LYS A 399 -14.45 -17.28 5.60
CA LYS A 399 -14.33 -16.84 7.00
C LYS A 399 -12.92 -16.35 7.29
N LEU A 400 -12.82 -15.33 8.13
CA LEU A 400 -11.52 -14.82 8.59
C LEU A 400 -10.71 -15.93 9.28
N ALA A 401 -9.49 -16.17 8.79
CA ALA A 401 -8.58 -17.22 9.26
C ALA A 401 -7.38 -16.70 10.06
N ILE A 402 -7.16 -15.39 10.08
CA ILE A 402 -6.02 -14.73 10.72
C ILE A 402 -6.48 -13.54 11.55
N GLU A 403 -5.88 -13.34 12.72
CA GLU A 403 -5.99 -12.05 13.41
C GLU A 403 -5.20 -11.00 12.63
N LEU A 404 -5.84 -9.85 12.36
CA LEU A 404 -5.21 -8.76 11.61
C LEU A 404 -4.35 -7.93 12.58
N PRO A 405 -3.01 -7.90 12.39
CA PRO A 405 -2.12 -7.15 13.27
C PRO A 405 -2.44 -5.65 13.28
N SER A 406 -2.07 -4.97 14.36
CA SER A 406 -2.10 -3.52 14.48
C SER A 406 -1.17 -2.84 13.47
N ILE A 407 -1.35 -1.56 13.23
CA ILE A 407 -0.47 -0.79 12.34
C ILE A 407 0.95 -0.71 12.92
N ALA A 408 1.07 -0.60 14.24
CA ALA A 408 2.36 -0.56 14.92
C ALA A 408 3.16 -1.86 14.71
N GLU A 409 2.52 -3.03 14.84
CA GLU A 409 3.15 -4.33 14.56
C GLU A 409 3.58 -4.46 13.09
N LYS A 410 2.73 -4.02 12.15
CA LYS A 410 3.06 -4.01 10.73
C LYS A 410 4.24 -3.08 10.41
N LYS A 411 4.30 -1.89 11.01
CA LYS A 411 5.45 -0.96 10.86
C LYS A 411 6.74 -1.57 11.40
N ALA A 412 6.69 -2.22 12.57
CA ALA A 412 7.84 -2.91 13.14
C ALA A 412 8.30 -4.07 12.24
N TYR A 413 7.35 -4.83 11.67
CA TYR A 413 7.63 -5.89 10.72
C TYR A 413 8.29 -5.37 9.43
N ILE A 414 7.81 -4.26 8.87
CA ILE A 414 8.45 -3.62 7.71
C ILE A 414 9.87 -3.18 8.06
N ALA A 415 10.04 -2.46 9.18
CA ALA A 415 11.33 -1.95 9.60
C ALA A 415 12.34 -3.09 9.75
N LYS A 416 11.96 -4.18 10.44
CA LYS A 416 12.81 -5.35 10.61
C LYS A 416 13.25 -5.93 9.27
N GLN A 417 12.34 -6.17 8.34
CA GLN A 417 12.70 -6.72 7.03
C GLN A 417 13.66 -5.81 6.27
N LEU A 418 13.41 -4.49 6.26
CA LEU A 418 14.24 -3.54 5.53
C LEU A 418 15.63 -3.33 6.15
N THR A 419 15.78 -3.47 7.47
CA THR A 419 17.06 -3.20 8.16
C THR A 419 17.88 -4.45 8.47
N GLU A 420 17.24 -5.62 8.55
CA GLU A 420 17.89 -6.87 8.98
C GLU A 420 17.91 -7.95 7.88
N GLU A 421 16.84 -8.03 7.06
CA GLU A 421 16.68 -9.14 6.11
C GLU A 421 17.04 -8.74 4.66
N THR A 422 16.82 -7.48 4.27
CA THR A 422 17.03 -6.99 2.88
C THR A 422 18.46 -6.50 2.71
N TRP A 423 19.08 -6.84 1.59
CA TRP A 423 20.42 -6.36 1.27
C TRP A 423 20.45 -4.84 1.06
N GLU A 424 21.47 -4.16 1.61
CA GLU A 424 21.66 -2.71 1.44
C GLU A 424 21.67 -2.29 -0.04
N SER A 425 22.22 -3.11 -0.91
CA SER A 425 22.28 -2.87 -2.35
C SER A 425 20.90 -2.81 -3.01
N GLU A 426 19.90 -3.52 -2.47
CA GLU A 426 18.52 -3.51 -2.95
C GLU A 426 17.74 -2.28 -2.46
N LEU A 427 18.20 -1.65 -1.38
CA LEU A 427 17.57 -0.47 -0.78
C LEU A 427 18.03 0.86 -1.42
N ARG A 428 19.00 0.82 -2.33
CA ARG A 428 19.53 2.03 -2.99
C ARG A 428 18.45 2.78 -3.77
N LEU A 429 18.51 4.10 -3.74
CA LEU A 429 17.61 4.97 -4.49
C LEU A 429 17.91 4.96 -5.99
N GLU A 430 19.18 4.81 -6.33
CA GLU A 430 19.67 4.79 -7.70
C GLU A 430 20.31 3.44 -7.98
N CYS A 431 19.97 2.84 -9.12
CA CYS A 431 20.47 1.54 -9.56
C CYS A 431 20.45 0.46 -8.45
N PRO A 432 19.30 0.19 -7.81
CA PRO A 432 19.22 -0.87 -6.81
C PRO A 432 19.56 -2.22 -7.42
N HIS A 433 20.22 -3.08 -6.64
CA HIS A 433 20.40 -4.47 -7.05
C HIS A 433 19.04 -5.17 -7.15
N LYS A 434 18.90 -6.04 -8.15
CA LYS A 434 17.69 -6.83 -8.36
C LYS A 434 17.72 -8.04 -7.44
N HIS A 435 16.69 -8.22 -6.63
CA HIS A 435 16.52 -9.45 -5.83
C HIS A 435 16.29 -10.66 -6.73
N TYR A 436 16.86 -11.78 -6.35
CA TYR A 436 16.73 -13.03 -7.10
C TYR A 436 15.40 -13.72 -6.78
N VAL A 437 14.63 -13.97 -7.83
CA VAL A 437 13.41 -14.78 -7.75
C VAL A 437 13.58 -15.99 -8.66
N ASN A 438 13.53 -17.16 -8.07
CA ASN A 438 13.76 -18.43 -8.73
C ASN A 438 12.51 -19.33 -8.63
N MET A 439 12.49 -20.43 -9.34
CA MET A 439 11.43 -21.44 -9.27
C MET A 439 12.00 -22.82 -9.03
N THR A 440 11.22 -23.72 -8.43
CA THR A 440 11.60 -25.13 -8.33
C THR A 440 11.60 -25.79 -9.69
N PRO A 441 12.33 -26.89 -9.88
CA PRO A 441 12.26 -27.68 -11.10
C PRO A 441 10.84 -28.09 -11.47
N ALA A 442 9.99 -28.42 -10.50
CA ALA A 442 8.58 -28.78 -10.72
C ALA A 442 7.78 -27.62 -11.33
N VAL A 443 7.98 -26.38 -10.87
CA VAL A 443 7.34 -25.18 -11.44
C VAL A 443 7.85 -24.94 -12.87
N ALA A 444 9.16 -25.06 -13.09
CA ALA A 444 9.77 -24.86 -14.39
C ALA A 444 9.27 -25.90 -15.42
N GLU A 445 9.14 -27.16 -15.02
CA GLU A 445 8.59 -28.23 -15.86
C GLU A 445 7.11 -28.00 -16.19
N CYS A 446 6.30 -27.64 -15.18
CA CYS A 446 4.90 -27.27 -15.40
C CYS A 446 4.75 -26.14 -16.42
N ARG A 447 5.57 -25.09 -16.29
CA ARG A 447 5.60 -23.95 -17.23
C ARG A 447 5.97 -24.39 -18.63
N SER A 448 7.02 -25.21 -18.78
CA SER A 448 7.50 -25.68 -20.08
C SER A 448 6.46 -26.58 -20.78
N ARG A 449 5.85 -27.52 -20.01
CA ARG A 449 4.80 -28.40 -20.53
C ARG A 449 3.59 -27.60 -21.03
N MET A 450 3.06 -26.68 -20.23
CA MET A 450 1.91 -25.87 -20.66
C MET A 450 2.22 -24.97 -21.85
N TYR A 451 3.45 -24.44 -21.92
CA TYR A 451 3.89 -23.68 -23.07
C TYR A 451 3.89 -24.54 -24.35
N ALA A 452 4.41 -25.78 -24.26
CA ALA A 452 4.43 -26.72 -25.37
C ALA A 452 3.01 -27.14 -25.83
N GLU A 453 2.09 -27.40 -24.88
CA GLU A 453 0.69 -27.72 -25.14
C GLU A 453 -0.02 -26.60 -25.92
N LEU A 454 0.16 -25.32 -25.46
CA LEU A 454 -0.48 -24.16 -26.09
C LEU A 454 0.10 -23.84 -27.51
N HIS A 455 1.33 -24.21 -27.78
CA HIS A 455 2.00 -23.95 -29.08
C HIS A 455 2.09 -25.19 -29.98
N GLY A 456 1.28 -26.22 -29.72
CA GLY A 456 1.18 -27.42 -30.57
C GLY A 456 2.46 -28.24 -30.65
N GLY A 457 3.23 -28.29 -29.54
CA GLY A 457 4.44 -29.09 -29.44
C GLY A 457 5.64 -28.56 -30.24
N LYS A 458 5.57 -27.38 -30.82
CA LYS A 458 6.71 -26.72 -31.47
C LYS A 458 7.41 -25.81 -30.43
N VAL A 459 8.48 -26.31 -29.88
CA VAL A 459 9.48 -25.54 -29.09
C VAL A 459 10.69 -25.32 -30.00
#